data_70989a4f07b5cfd1aaa077d231a08c73
#
_entry.id   70989a4f07b5cfd1aaa077d231a08c73
#
_cell.length_a   1.000
_cell.length_b   1.000
_cell.length_c   1.000
_cell.angle_alpha   90.00
_cell.angle_beta   90.00
_cell.angle_gamma   90.00
#
_symmetry.space_group_name_H-M   'P 1'
#
loop_
_entity.id
_entity.type
_entity.pdbx_description
1 polymer ?
#
loop_
_entity_poly.entity_id
_entity_poly.type
_entity_poly.pdbx_seq_one_letter_code
_entity_poly.pdbx_strand_id
1 'polypeptide(L)'
;MRTGDTDCRVTKSIRTVENHRALYLSHTIEGLNGKWSYGSHPILDFSNLKDGEGRVSTSAFRWGSTYHGVFANPVDKEYQSLRSGTLFDSLSDVEMIDGGKADLTRYPARKGFEDLVMIVSEQGEAPFAWTACVLDGYVWFSLKKASDFPATLFWISNGGRHSEPWNGGHLKRLGLEEVCSYFCDDVEDSRRDLLGSKEIPTTREFDGSAVALKLIQAVSAVSDRFDIVAEILPKEGGVELVSQSGVRVEVPLEWEFL
;
A
#
# COMPACT_ATOMS: atom_id res chain seq x y z
N MET A 1 15.21 -8.52 16.43
CA MET A 1 14.74 -9.87 16.14
C MET A 1 15.77 -10.54 15.25
N ARG A 2 16.14 -11.79 15.49
CA ARG A 2 16.94 -12.60 14.53
C ARG A 2 15.97 -13.50 13.77
N THR A 3 16.16 -13.65 12.50
CA THR A 3 15.34 -14.55 11.65
C THR A 3 16.00 -15.93 11.65
N GLY A 4 15.21 -16.99 11.84
CA GLY A 4 15.74 -18.36 12.03
C GLY A 4 16.50 -18.90 10.82
N ASP A 5 16.13 -18.50 9.61
CA ASP A 5 16.63 -19.10 8.38
C ASP A 5 17.75 -18.31 7.70
N THR A 6 17.96 -17.05 8.05
CA THR A 6 18.89 -16.15 7.34
C THR A 6 20.00 -15.58 8.23
N ASP A 7 19.97 -15.87 9.53
CA ASP A 7 20.89 -15.31 10.57
C ASP A 7 21.03 -13.77 10.51
N CYS A 8 20.08 -13.08 9.89
CA CYS A 8 20.08 -11.63 9.83
C CYS A 8 19.40 -11.02 11.08
N ARG A 9 19.73 -9.77 11.34
CA ARG A 9 19.10 -8.97 12.39
C ARG A 9 18.17 -7.93 11.75
N VAL A 10 16.92 -7.90 12.20
CA VAL A 10 15.99 -6.82 11.87
C VAL A 10 15.70 -6.00 13.12
N THR A 11 16.02 -4.72 13.07
CA THR A 11 15.69 -3.74 14.12
C THR A 11 14.59 -2.83 13.61
N LYS A 12 13.39 -2.95 14.20
CA LYS A 12 12.27 -2.03 13.93
C LYS A 12 12.32 -0.88 14.92
N SER A 13 12.39 0.34 14.42
CA SER A 13 12.27 1.58 15.19
C SER A 13 10.96 2.28 14.82
N ILE A 14 10.21 2.70 15.83
CA ILE A 14 9.02 3.53 15.69
C ILE A 14 9.28 4.80 16.49
N ARG A 15 9.34 5.94 15.82
CA ARG A 15 9.56 7.24 16.43
C ARG A 15 8.32 8.10 16.30
N THR A 16 7.97 8.79 17.36
CA THR A 16 7.00 9.90 17.37
C THR A 16 7.71 11.20 17.68
N VAL A 17 7.19 12.31 17.20
CA VAL A 17 7.70 13.66 17.48
C VAL A 17 6.56 14.47 18.07
N GLU A 18 6.87 15.31 19.04
CA GLU A 18 5.88 16.19 19.67
C GLU A 18 5.23 17.09 18.61
N ASN A 19 3.91 17.23 18.67
CA ASN A 19 3.06 17.96 17.73
C ASN A 19 2.98 17.36 16.31
N HIS A 20 3.61 16.23 16.03
CA HIS A 20 3.41 15.50 14.79
C HIS A 20 2.37 14.38 14.96
N ARG A 21 1.40 14.32 14.08
CA ARG A 21 0.46 13.19 13.99
C ARG A 21 0.97 12.15 13.03
N ALA A 22 2.22 11.74 13.22
CA ALA A 22 2.96 10.85 12.34
C ALA A 22 3.75 9.81 13.13
N LEU A 23 3.89 8.63 12.53
CA LEU A 23 4.78 7.56 12.91
C LEU A 23 5.95 7.50 11.91
N TYR A 24 7.16 7.63 12.40
CA TYR A 24 8.39 7.48 11.63
C TYR A 24 8.89 6.06 11.82
N LEU A 25 8.78 5.26 10.79
CA LEU A 25 9.10 3.83 10.81
C LEU A 25 10.43 3.58 10.13
N SER A 26 11.35 2.90 10.80
CA SER A 26 12.60 2.43 10.20
C SER A 26 12.79 0.96 10.51
N HIS A 27 13.11 0.18 9.48
CA HIS A 27 13.50 -1.23 9.59
C HIS A 27 14.95 -1.33 9.14
N THR A 28 15.88 -1.48 10.09
CA THR A 28 17.29 -1.70 9.79
C THR A 28 17.54 -3.20 9.70
N ILE A 29 18.01 -3.65 8.55
CA ILE A 29 18.33 -5.05 8.25
C ILE A 29 19.85 -5.17 8.15
N GLU A 30 20.46 -6.07 8.93
CA GLU A 30 21.90 -6.30 9.02
C GLU A 30 22.22 -7.79 8.86
N GLY A 31 23.28 -8.11 8.13
CA GLY A 31 23.75 -9.49 7.93
C GLY A 31 22.97 -10.27 6.87
N LEU A 32 21.98 -9.65 6.19
CA LEU A 32 21.27 -10.28 5.08
C LEU A 32 22.13 -10.25 3.83
N ASN A 33 22.17 -11.36 3.07
CA ASN A 33 22.90 -11.47 1.81
C ASN A 33 22.00 -12.00 0.70
N GLY A 34 22.23 -11.54 -0.54
CA GLY A 34 21.50 -11.96 -1.74
C GLY A 34 20.21 -11.17 -1.97
N LYS A 35 19.37 -11.68 -2.87
CA LYS A 35 18.13 -11.03 -3.31
C LYS A 35 16.96 -11.39 -2.41
N TRP A 36 16.31 -10.39 -1.83
CA TRP A 36 15.16 -10.58 -0.95
C TRP A 36 14.03 -9.61 -1.25
N SER A 37 12.80 -10.12 -1.17
CA SER A 37 11.59 -9.31 -1.12
C SER A 37 11.30 -8.86 0.32
N TYR A 38 10.62 -7.73 0.46
CA TYR A 38 10.22 -7.18 1.76
C TYR A 38 9.05 -6.23 1.60
N GLY A 39 8.38 -5.94 2.71
CA GLY A 39 7.28 -5.00 2.73
C GLY A 39 6.84 -4.58 4.13
N SER A 40 5.98 -3.59 4.16
CA SER A 40 5.24 -3.13 5.34
C SER A 40 3.76 -3.29 5.07
N HIS A 41 3.01 -3.85 6.02
CA HIS A 41 1.62 -4.26 5.82
C HIS A 41 0.67 -3.53 6.80
N PRO A 42 0.39 -2.23 6.61
CA PRO A 42 -0.65 -1.54 7.34
C PRO A 42 -2.03 -1.99 6.83
N ILE A 43 -2.95 -2.20 7.77
CA ILE A 43 -4.35 -2.52 7.49
C ILE A 43 -5.21 -1.40 8.04
N LEU A 44 -6.00 -0.78 7.17
CA LEU A 44 -6.92 0.29 7.53
C LEU A 44 -8.33 -0.27 7.80
N ASP A 45 -8.99 0.29 8.79
CA ASP A 45 -10.35 -0.06 9.20
C ASP A 45 -11.36 0.95 8.69
N PHE A 46 -12.26 0.51 7.81
CA PHE A 46 -13.35 1.31 7.27
C PHE A 46 -14.72 0.93 7.84
N SER A 47 -14.76 0.25 9.00
CA SER A 47 -16.00 -0.26 9.60
C SER A 47 -17.06 0.79 9.83
N ASN A 48 -16.66 2.04 10.12
CA ASN A 48 -17.59 3.16 10.38
C ASN A 48 -18.16 3.80 9.11
N LEU A 49 -17.65 3.41 7.92
CA LEU A 49 -18.08 3.98 6.65
C LEU A 49 -19.08 3.06 5.94
N LYS A 50 -19.99 3.64 5.17
CA LYS A 50 -20.81 2.91 4.22
C LYS A 50 -19.97 2.53 2.99
N ASP A 51 -20.50 1.62 2.18
CA ASP A 51 -19.84 1.18 0.98
C ASP A 51 -19.53 2.37 0.05
N GLY A 52 -18.26 2.48 -0.37
CA GLY A 52 -17.78 3.51 -1.26
C GLY A 52 -17.69 4.94 -0.67
N GLU A 53 -17.88 5.16 0.62
CA GLU A 53 -17.74 6.50 1.23
C GLU A 53 -16.29 6.95 1.39
N GLY A 54 -15.41 6.03 1.79
CA GLY A 54 -13.96 6.31 1.87
C GLY A 54 -13.35 6.54 0.49
N ARG A 55 -12.33 7.35 0.41
CA ARG A 55 -11.61 7.68 -0.84
C ARG A 55 -10.17 7.26 -0.73
N VAL A 56 -9.70 6.55 -1.73
CA VAL A 56 -8.33 6.05 -1.83
C VAL A 56 -7.65 6.69 -3.02
N SER A 57 -6.46 7.19 -2.84
CA SER A 57 -5.65 7.78 -3.90
C SER A 57 -4.16 7.53 -3.68
N THR A 58 -3.38 7.72 -4.73
CA THR A 58 -1.93 7.52 -4.72
C THR A 58 -1.24 8.61 -5.52
N SER A 59 0.06 8.79 -5.29
CA SER A 59 0.91 9.46 -6.28
C SER A 59 0.83 8.72 -7.62
N ALA A 60 1.30 9.35 -8.70
CA ALA A 60 1.33 8.72 -10.01
C ALA A 60 2.01 7.35 -9.96
N PHE A 61 1.44 6.40 -10.68
CA PHE A 61 2.00 5.06 -10.86
C PHE A 61 2.16 4.76 -12.35
N ARG A 62 3.21 4.04 -12.71
CA ARG A 62 3.57 3.72 -14.11
C ARG A 62 3.08 2.34 -14.58
N TRP A 63 2.57 1.54 -13.64
CA TRP A 63 2.08 0.20 -13.92
C TRP A 63 1.13 -0.24 -12.81
N GLY A 64 0.04 -0.89 -13.20
CA GLY A 64 -0.91 -1.52 -12.29
C GLY A 64 -1.39 -2.86 -12.83
N SER A 65 -1.57 -3.83 -11.95
CA SER A 65 -2.15 -5.14 -12.29
C SER A 65 -2.91 -5.74 -11.13
N THR A 66 -3.98 -6.44 -11.44
CA THR A 66 -4.60 -7.39 -10.51
C THR A 66 -3.68 -8.60 -10.31
N TYR A 67 -3.87 -9.35 -9.21
CA TYR A 67 -3.10 -10.56 -8.94
C TYR A 67 -3.14 -11.50 -10.15
N HIS A 68 -1.99 -12.08 -10.48
CA HIS A 68 -1.80 -12.85 -11.73
C HIS A 68 -2.53 -14.19 -11.75
N GLY A 69 -2.84 -14.76 -10.58
CA GLY A 69 -3.52 -16.05 -10.42
C GLY A 69 -4.90 -15.92 -9.79
N VAL A 70 -5.36 -17.01 -9.21
CA VAL A 70 -6.57 -17.03 -8.37
C VAL A 70 -6.15 -16.61 -6.96
N PHE A 71 -6.52 -15.40 -6.55
CA PHE A 71 -6.18 -14.87 -5.22
C PHE A 71 -7.08 -15.46 -4.13
N ALA A 72 -8.37 -15.59 -4.42
CA ALA A 72 -9.36 -16.15 -3.52
C ALA A 72 -10.13 -17.26 -4.26
N ASN A 73 -9.95 -18.53 -3.81
CA ASN A 73 -10.40 -19.70 -4.53
C ASN A 73 -11.74 -20.21 -3.96
N PRO A 74 -12.80 -20.36 -4.77
CA PRO A 74 -14.07 -20.92 -4.32
C PRO A 74 -14.00 -22.32 -3.73
N VAL A 75 -13.00 -23.14 -4.11
CA VAL A 75 -12.76 -24.46 -3.50
C VAL A 75 -12.43 -24.33 -2.01
N ASP A 76 -11.75 -23.23 -1.63
CA ASP A 76 -11.40 -22.89 -0.26
C ASP A 76 -12.47 -22.03 0.42
N LYS A 77 -13.63 -21.85 -0.22
CA LYS A 77 -14.71 -20.94 0.20
C LYS A 77 -14.26 -19.49 0.27
N GLU A 78 -13.39 -19.09 -0.65
CA GLU A 78 -12.92 -17.74 -0.82
C GLU A 78 -13.32 -17.20 -2.20
N TYR A 79 -13.61 -15.92 -2.31
CA TYR A 79 -14.18 -15.34 -3.53
C TYR A 79 -13.51 -14.02 -3.88
N GLN A 80 -13.02 -13.92 -5.12
CA GLN A 80 -12.50 -12.68 -5.70
C GLN A 80 -13.49 -12.09 -6.71
N SER A 81 -13.47 -10.78 -6.88
CA SER A 81 -14.29 -10.06 -7.85
C SER A 81 -13.53 -9.57 -9.06
N LEU A 82 -12.24 -9.28 -8.92
CA LEU A 82 -11.41 -8.76 -10.00
C LEU A 82 -10.91 -9.90 -10.92
N ARG A 83 -10.83 -9.59 -12.20
CA ARG A 83 -10.25 -10.51 -13.20
C ARG A 83 -8.74 -10.62 -12.99
N SER A 84 -8.23 -11.84 -12.86
CA SER A 84 -6.80 -12.10 -12.65
C SER A 84 -5.94 -11.62 -13.81
N GLY A 85 -4.75 -11.10 -13.50
CA GLY A 85 -3.73 -10.72 -14.46
C GLY A 85 -4.09 -9.54 -15.38
N THR A 86 -5.08 -8.73 -15.02
CA THR A 86 -5.52 -7.60 -15.81
C THR A 86 -4.67 -6.37 -15.50
N LEU A 87 -4.10 -5.76 -16.55
CA LEU A 87 -3.38 -4.50 -16.45
C LEU A 87 -4.37 -3.32 -16.42
N PHE A 88 -4.02 -2.29 -15.66
CA PHE A 88 -4.77 -1.04 -15.60
C PHE A 88 -3.83 0.16 -15.41
N ASP A 89 -4.23 1.31 -15.88
CA ASP A 89 -3.58 2.62 -15.73
C ASP A 89 -4.37 3.58 -14.83
N SER A 90 -5.58 3.16 -14.41
CA SER A 90 -6.44 3.91 -13.50
C SER A 90 -7.04 2.99 -12.44
N LEU A 91 -7.03 3.45 -11.18
CA LEU A 91 -7.71 2.76 -10.07
C LEU A 91 -9.25 2.80 -10.21
N SER A 92 -9.80 3.70 -11.01
CA SER A 92 -11.25 3.83 -11.19
C SER A 92 -11.84 2.90 -12.26
N ASP A 93 -11.02 2.11 -12.96
CA ASP A 93 -11.45 1.32 -14.12
C ASP A 93 -10.76 -0.06 -14.18
N VAL A 94 -10.90 -0.85 -13.13
CA VAL A 94 -10.26 -2.18 -13.04
C VAL A 94 -11.26 -3.28 -13.42
N GLU A 95 -10.87 -4.19 -14.30
CA GLU A 95 -11.75 -5.25 -14.81
C GLU A 95 -12.20 -6.24 -13.74
N MET A 96 -13.49 -6.56 -13.76
CA MET A 96 -14.12 -7.59 -12.93
C MET A 96 -14.34 -8.89 -13.70
N ILE A 97 -14.48 -10.00 -12.96
CA ILE A 97 -14.78 -11.33 -13.54
C ILE A 97 -16.10 -11.34 -14.31
N ASP A 98 -17.11 -10.59 -13.85
CA ASP A 98 -18.44 -10.51 -14.46
C ASP A 98 -18.49 -9.59 -15.70
N GLY A 99 -17.35 -9.01 -16.10
CA GLY A 99 -17.24 -8.10 -17.24
C GLY A 99 -17.52 -6.63 -16.89
N GLY A 100 -17.84 -6.34 -15.64
CA GLY A 100 -17.95 -4.97 -15.12
C GLY A 100 -16.60 -4.33 -14.84
N LYS A 101 -16.64 -3.12 -14.25
CA LYS A 101 -15.47 -2.36 -13.81
C LYS A 101 -15.60 -2.03 -12.33
N ALA A 102 -14.49 -2.14 -11.61
CA ALA A 102 -14.36 -1.75 -10.21
C ALA A 102 -13.66 -0.40 -10.10
N ASP A 103 -14.17 0.45 -9.22
CA ASP A 103 -13.54 1.71 -8.82
C ASP A 103 -12.81 1.51 -7.47
N LEU A 104 -11.50 1.28 -7.53
CA LEU A 104 -10.66 1.09 -6.36
C LEU A 104 -10.31 2.40 -5.63
N THR A 105 -10.75 3.55 -6.16
CA THR A 105 -10.65 4.84 -5.44
C THR A 105 -11.70 4.96 -4.35
N ARG A 106 -12.64 4.00 -4.25
CA ARG A 106 -13.74 3.98 -3.30
C ARG A 106 -13.69 2.75 -2.40
N TYR A 107 -13.76 2.95 -1.10
CA TYR A 107 -13.78 1.87 -0.12
C TYR A 107 -14.77 2.17 1.03
N PRO A 108 -15.44 1.20 1.66
CA PRO A 108 -15.39 -0.24 1.42
C PRO A 108 -15.82 -0.64 0.01
N ALA A 109 -15.12 -1.62 -0.56
CA ALA A 109 -15.47 -2.24 -1.82
C ALA A 109 -16.66 -3.21 -1.65
N ARG A 110 -17.10 -3.84 -2.73
CA ARG A 110 -18.19 -4.82 -2.75
C ARG A 110 -17.99 -5.90 -1.68
N LYS A 111 -19.01 -6.12 -0.84
CA LYS A 111 -19.00 -7.13 0.20
C LYS A 111 -19.02 -8.54 -0.38
N GLY A 112 -18.31 -9.48 0.27
CA GLY A 112 -18.23 -10.89 -0.08
C GLY A 112 -17.03 -11.25 -0.96
N PHE A 113 -16.04 -10.35 -1.09
CA PHE A 113 -14.88 -10.58 -1.94
C PHE A 113 -13.56 -10.21 -1.26
N GLU A 114 -12.51 -10.90 -1.73
CA GLU A 114 -11.10 -10.66 -1.43
C GLU A 114 -10.36 -10.46 -2.74
N ASP A 115 -9.70 -9.35 -2.89
CA ASP A 115 -8.95 -9.04 -4.09
C ASP A 115 -7.56 -8.51 -3.75
N LEU A 116 -6.60 -8.72 -4.65
CA LEU A 116 -5.26 -8.16 -4.54
C LEU A 116 -4.88 -7.47 -5.84
N VAL A 117 -4.40 -6.25 -5.74
CA VAL A 117 -3.79 -5.53 -6.86
C VAL A 117 -2.45 -4.97 -6.44
N MET A 118 -1.58 -4.76 -7.41
CA MET A 118 -0.29 -4.12 -7.24
C MET A 118 -0.17 -2.93 -8.20
N ILE A 119 0.26 -1.79 -7.66
CA ILE A 119 0.69 -0.65 -8.46
C ILE A 119 2.17 -0.40 -8.23
N VAL A 120 2.86 0.14 -9.24
CA VAL A 120 4.27 0.53 -9.18
C VAL A 120 4.36 2.04 -9.30
N SER A 121 4.85 2.69 -8.26
CA SER A 121 4.98 4.14 -8.20
C SER A 121 5.84 4.66 -9.34
N GLU A 122 5.44 5.76 -9.95
CA GLU A 122 6.29 6.50 -10.86
C GLU A 122 7.45 7.15 -10.08
N GLN A 123 8.65 7.08 -10.65
CA GLN A 123 9.80 7.82 -10.12
C GLN A 123 9.78 9.22 -10.75
N GLY A 124 9.37 10.21 -9.98
CA GLY A 124 9.30 11.60 -10.40
C GLY A 124 10.28 12.52 -9.66
N GLU A 125 10.14 13.81 -9.85
CA GLU A 125 10.94 14.83 -9.15
C GLU A 125 10.57 14.97 -7.66
N ALA A 126 9.38 14.47 -7.27
CA ALA A 126 8.94 14.49 -5.88
C ALA A 126 9.86 13.62 -4.99
N PRO A 127 10.22 14.08 -3.78
CA PRO A 127 11.14 13.36 -2.89
C PRO A 127 10.55 12.07 -2.32
N PHE A 128 9.27 11.85 -2.48
CA PHE A 128 8.55 10.66 -2.01
C PHE A 128 7.35 10.31 -2.93
N ALA A 129 7.00 9.05 -2.95
CA ALA A 129 5.70 8.58 -3.41
C ALA A 129 4.76 8.44 -2.19
N TRP A 130 3.45 8.38 -2.43
CA TRP A 130 2.47 8.35 -1.37
C TRP A 130 1.23 7.52 -1.72
N THR A 131 0.57 7.00 -0.68
CA THR A 131 -0.80 6.49 -0.70
C THR A 131 -1.62 7.21 0.36
N ALA A 132 -2.89 7.48 0.08
CA ALA A 132 -3.76 8.20 1.01
C ALA A 132 -5.19 7.66 1.01
N CYS A 133 -5.82 7.76 2.18
CA CYS A 133 -7.24 7.45 2.36
C CYS A 133 -7.93 8.60 3.10
N VAL A 134 -9.00 9.14 2.51
CA VAL A 134 -9.93 10.01 3.21
C VAL A 134 -11.01 9.15 3.86
N LEU A 135 -11.10 9.26 5.16
CA LEU A 135 -12.08 8.58 6.00
C LEU A 135 -13.03 9.61 6.63
N ASP A 136 -13.80 9.21 7.64
CA ASP A 136 -14.75 10.09 8.32
C ASP A 136 -14.03 11.19 9.12
N GLY A 137 -13.92 12.38 8.53
CA GLY A 137 -13.32 13.57 9.16
C GLY A 137 -11.80 13.60 9.22
N TYR A 138 -11.08 12.65 8.59
CA TYR A 138 -9.63 12.66 8.55
C TYR A 138 -9.05 11.98 7.30
N VAL A 139 -7.79 12.31 7.00
CA VAL A 139 -6.96 11.63 6.02
C VAL A 139 -5.91 10.82 6.74
N TRP A 140 -5.75 9.55 6.38
CA TRP A 140 -4.53 8.77 6.61
C TRP A 140 -3.68 8.77 5.34
N PHE A 141 -2.36 8.86 5.48
CA PHE A 141 -1.44 8.73 4.35
C PHE A 141 -0.12 8.10 4.75
N SER A 142 0.53 7.47 3.77
CA SER A 142 1.87 6.88 3.86
C SER A 142 2.78 7.58 2.86
N LEU A 143 4.02 7.89 3.28
CA LEU A 143 5.08 8.41 2.44
C LEU A 143 6.23 7.41 2.38
N LYS A 144 6.80 7.20 1.19
CA LYS A 144 7.91 6.27 0.95
C LYS A 144 8.88 6.81 -0.11
N LYS A 145 10.12 6.33 -0.10
CA LYS A 145 10.97 6.40 -1.29
C LYS A 145 10.60 5.27 -2.25
N ALA A 146 10.28 5.62 -3.51
CA ALA A 146 9.98 4.63 -4.54
C ALA A 146 11.19 3.72 -4.85
N SER A 147 12.42 4.18 -4.58
CA SER A 147 13.64 3.37 -4.67
C SER A 147 13.72 2.26 -3.62
N ASP A 148 13.13 2.47 -2.44
CA ASP A 148 13.11 1.49 -1.37
C ASP A 148 11.86 0.61 -1.42
N PHE A 149 10.71 1.20 -1.72
CA PHE A 149 9.43 0.52 -1.86
C PHE A 149 8.80 0.86 -3.22
N PRO A 150 9.20 0.18 -4.29
CA PRO A 150 8.76 0.50 -5.66
C PRO A 150 7.26 0.29 -5.88
N ALA A 151 6.64 -0.61 -5.13
CA ALA A 151 5.24 -0.97 -5.34
C ALA A 151 4.40 -0.75 -4.07
N THR A 152 3.08 -0.70 -4.28
CA THR A 152 2.07 -0.75 -3.24
C THR A 152 1.07 -1.85 -3.59
N LEU A 153 0.80 -2.76 -2.66
CA LEU A 153 -0.28 -3.72 -2.76
C LEU A 153 -1.54 -3.13 -2.11
N PHE A 154 -2.66 -3.38 -2.76
CA PHE A 154 -3.99 -3.16 -2.21
C PHE A 154 -4.58 -4.53 -1.90
N TRP A 155 -4.58 -4.92 -0.64
CA TRP A 155 -5.33 -6.07 -0.19
C TRP A 155 -6.74 -5.63 0.17
N ILE A 156 -7.68 -5.93 -0.69
CA ILE A 156 -9.08 -5.54 -0.56
C ILE A 156 -9.80 -6.70 0.13
N SER A 157 -10.13 -6.53 1.41
CA SER A 157 -10.74 -7.58 2.22
C SER A 157 -12.09 -7.12 2.76
N ASN A 158 -13.17 -7.68 2.20
CA ASN A 158 -14.53 -7.36 2.64
C ASN A 158 -15.44 -8.59 2.69
N GLY A 159 -15.00 -9.59 3.47
CA GLY A 159 -15.80 -10.78 3.77
C GLY A 159 -15.81 -11.84 2.68
N GLY A 160 -14.78 -11.88 1.84
CA GLY A 160 -14.63 -12.90 0.80
C GLY A 160 -14.10 -14.24 1.30
N ARG A 161 -13.53 -14.30 2.51
CA ARG A 161 -12.99 -15.53 3.13
C ARG A 161 -13.97 -16.12 4.11
N HIS A 162 -14.55 -17.27 3.75
CA HIS A 162 -15.55 -17.98 4.56
C HIS A 162 -14.99 -19.18 5.31
N SER A 163 -13.75 -19.61 5.01
CA SER A 163 -13.05 -20.65 5.78
C SER A 163 -12.55 -20.11 7.13
N GLU A 164 -12.26 -21.01 8.05
CA GLU A 164 -11.60 -20.64 9.31
C GLU A 164 -10.19 -20.11 9.05
N PRO A 165 -9.69 -19.16 9.84
CA PRO A 165 -10.33 -18.55 11.02
C PRO A 165 -11.27 -17.37 10.70
N TRP A 166 -11.42 -17.00 9.44
CA TRP A 166 -12.07 -15.76 9.01
C TRP A 166 -13.61 -15.82 9.11
N ASN A 167 -14.22 -16.95 8.73
CA ASN A 167 -15.67 -17.19 8.80
C ASN A 167 -16.53 -16.06 8.22
N GLY A 168 -16.05 -15.39 7.16
CA GLY A 168 -16.72 -14.23 6.56
C GLY A 168 -16.68 -12.95 7.42
N GLY A 169 -15.97 -12.97 8.56
CA GLY A 169 -15.94 -11.88 9.53
C GLY A 169 -14.90 -10.78 9.28
N HIS A 170 -13.97 -10.96 8.35
CA HIS A 170 -12.98 -9.94 8.01
C HIS A 170 -13.60 -8.94 7.03
N LEU A 171 -14.20 -7.89 7.58
CA LEU A 171 -15.03 -6.95 6.83
C LEU A 171 -14.38 -5.57 6.80
N LYS A 172 -14.50 -4.89 5.65
CA LYS A 172 -14.11 -3.48 5.47
C LYS A 172 -12.66 -3.19 5.89
N ARG A 173 -11.75 -4.08 5.50
CA ARG A 173 -10.31 -3.94 5.75
C ARG A 173 -9.59 -3.73 4.43
N LEU A 174 -8.73 -2.72 4.38
CA LEU A 174 -7.88 -2.42 3.24
C LEU A 174 -6.42 -2.44 3.68
N GLY A 175 -5.64 -3.40 3.18
CA GLY A 175 -4.18 -3.35 3.25
C GLY A 175 -3.66 -2.39 2.19
N LEU A 176 -2.80 -1.45 2.60
CA LEU A 176 -2.04 -0.59 1.68
C LEU A 176 -0.57 -0.83 1.98
N GLU A 177 -0.03 -1.84 1.32
CA GLU A 177 1.26 -2.43 1.69
C GLU A 177 2.36 -1.87 0.79
N GLU A 178 3.33 -1.19 1.40
CA GLU A 178 4.49 -0.69 0.69
C GLU A 178 5.54 -1.79 0.55
N VAL A 179 5.85 -2.21 -0.69
CA VAL A 179 6.62 -3.44 -0.93
C VAL A 179 7.72 -3.27 -1.99
N CYS A 180 8.71 -4.17 -1.90
CA CYS A 180 9.57 -4.60 -2.97
C CYS A 180 9.41 -6.11 -3.10
N SER A 181 8.43 -6.57 -3.88
CA SER A 181 8.07 -7.99 -4.05
C SER A 181 7.30 -8.20 -5.35
N TYR A 182 7.15 -9.47 -5.74
CA TYR A 182 6.20 -9.88 -6.77
C TYR A 182 4.89 -10.23 -6.08
N PHE A 183 3.95 -9.30 -6.03
CA PHE A 183 2.72 -9.41 -5.25
C PHE A 183 2.99 -9.85 -3.80
N CYS A 184 2.13 -10.73 -3.26
CA CYS A 184 2.28 -11.38 -1.96
C CYS A 184 2.88 -12.79 -2.06
N ASP A 185 3.43 -13.15 -3.22
CA ASP A 185 4.04 -14.45 -3.48
C ASP A 185 5.35 -14.58 -2.68
N ASP A 186 5.89 -15.79 -2.65
CA ASP A 186 7.08 -16.04 -1.86
C ASP A 186 8.34 -15.35 -2.42
N VAL A 187 9.44 -15.46 -1.68
CA VAL A 187 10.71 -14.86 -2.05
C VAL A 187 11.28 -15.47 -3.34
N GLU A 188 11.00 -16.75 -3.62
CA GLU A 188 11.50 -17.42 -4.82
C GLU A 188 10.79 -16.89 -6.08
N ASP A 189 9.49 -16.63 -6.02
CA ASP A 189 8.75 -16.00 -7.10
C ASP A 189 9.23 -14.57 -7.35
N SER A 190 9.50 -13.82 -6.28
CA SER A 190 10.09 -12.49 -6.38
C SER A 190 11.49 -12.51 -7.03
N ARG A 191 12.30 -13.56 -6.79
CA ARG A 191 13.63 -13.74 -7.39
C ARG A 191 13.62 -14.08 -8.88
N ARG A 192 12.51 -14.62 -9.40
CA ARG A 192 12.35 -14.96 -10.85
C ARG A 192 12.37 -13.74 -11.75
N ASP A 193 12.29 -12.54 -11.20
CA ASP A 193 12.32 -11.27 -11.94
C ASP A 193 11.28 -11.20 -13.08
N LEU A 194 10.07 -11.68 -12.81
CA LEU A 194 8.97 -11.77 -13.77
C LEU A 194 8.53 -10.41 -14.34
N LEU A 195 8.89 -9.32 -13.68
CA LEU A 195 8.64 -7.95 -14.11
C LEU A 195 9.89 -7.21 -14.59
N GLY A 196 11.03 -7.91 -14.73
CA GLY A 196 12.31 -7.31 -15.14
C GLY A 196 12.26 -6.66 -16.51
N SER A 197 11.51 -7.21 -17.47
CA SER A 197 11.29 -6.59 -18.78
C SER A 197 10.56 -5.24 -18.73
N LYS A 198 9.97 -4.90 -17.58
CA LYS A 198 9.29 -3.63 -17.29
C LYS A 198 10.11 -2.74 -16.35
N GLU A 199 11.35 -3.17 -16.04
CA GLU A 199 12.24 -2.49 -15.08
C GLU A 199 11.56 -2.27 -13.70
N ILE A 200 10.76 -3.25 -13.26
CA ILE A 200 10.09 -3.23 -11.96
C ILE A 200 10.84 -4.18 -11.02
N PRO A 201 11.57 -3.67 -10.02
CA PRO A 201 12.27 -4.52 -9.07
C PRO A 201 11.28 -5.21 -8.12
N THR A 202 11.43 -6.52 -7.99
CA THR A 202 10.67 -7.39 -7.08
C THR A 202 11.53 -7.91 -5.93
N THR A 203 12.83 -7.61 -5.95
CA THR A 203 13.79 -7.89 -4.88
C THR A 203 14.81 -6.77 -4.79
N ARG A 204 15.45 -6.67 -3.62
CA ARG A 204 16.65 -5.86 -3.40
C ARG A 204 17.83 -6.79 -3.15
N GLU A 205 19.01 -6.45 -3.69
CA GLU A 205 20.26 -7.10 -3.36
C GLU A 205 20.79 -6.58 -2.01
N PHE A 206 21.14 -7.50 -1.12
CA PHE A 206 21.76 -7.24 0.17
C PHE A 206 23.15 -7.87 0.18
N ASP A 207 24.13 -7.18 0.74
CA ASP A 207 25.55 -7.56 0.82
C ASP A 207 26.03 -7.78 2.25
N GLY A 208 25.12 -7.92 3.20
CA GLY A 208 25.41 -8.03 4.62
C GLY A 208 25.56 -6.71 5.36
N SER A 209 25.72 -5.60 4.66
CA SER A 209 25.75 -4.26 5.28
C SER A 209 24.38 -3.87 5.84
N ALA A 210 24.38 -2.91 6.77
CA ALA A 210 23.12 -2.39 7.32
C ALA A 210 22.36 -1.55 6.31
N VAL A 211 21.11 -1.92 6.05
CA VAL A 211 20.18 -1.20 5.19
C VAL A 211 18.99 -0.73 6.04
N ALA A 212 18.70 0.58 6.00
CA ALA A 212 17.54 1.15 6.68
C ALA A 212 16.43 1.43 5.66
N LEU A 213 15.30 0.76 5.80
CA LEU A 213 14.07 0.95 5.01
C LEU A 213 13.12 1.82 5.83
N LYS A 214 12.71 2.96 5.27
CA LYS A 214 11.98 3.98 6.02
C LYS A 214 10.62 4.29 5.40
N LEU A 215 9.65 4.55 6.28
CA LEU A 215 8.28 4.94 5.93
C LEU A 215 7.79 5.99 6.93
N ILE A 216 6.90 6.87 6.48
CA ILE A 216 6.15 7.76 7.34
C ILE A 216 4.67 7.43 7.17
N GLN A 217 3.96 7.18 8.26
CA GLN A 217 2.51 7.07 8.27
C GLN A 217 1.95 8.20 9.11
N ALA A 218 1.01 8.95 8.56
CA ALA A 218 0.48 10.13 9.23
C ALA A 218 -1.03 10.24 9.08
N VAL A 219 -1.63 11.04 9.96
CA VAL A 219 -3.05 11.38 9.92
C VAL A 219 -3.25 12.89 10.08
N SER A 220 -4.29 13.41 9.45
CA SER A 220 -4.71 14.80 9.63
C SER A 220 -6.23 14.90 9.63
N ALA A 221 -6.79 15.71 10.53
CA ALA A 221 -8.20 16.06 10.47
C ALA A 221 -8.45 16.90 9.20
N VAL A 222 -9.59 16.65 8.56
CA VAL A 222 -10.02 17.40 7.38
C VAL A 222 -11.50 17.77 7.50
N SER A 223 -11.92 18.80 6.78
CA SER A 223 -13.33 19.17 6.69
C SER A 223 -14.09 18.30 5.71
N ASP A 224 -15.42 18.29 5.79
CA ASP A 224 -16.31 17.55 4.86
C ASP A 224 -16.17 17.99 3.39
N ARG A 225 -15.53 19.15 3.13
CA ARG A 225 -15.23 19.62 1.79
C ARG A 225 -13.97 19.01 1.18
N PHE A 226 -13.17 18.32 1.99
CA PHE A 226 -11.98 17.62 1.53
C PHE A 226 -12.38 16.25 0.96
N ASP A 227 -12.44 16.13 -0.34
CA ASP A 227 -12.99 14.97 -1.03
C ASP A 227 -11.98 13.81 -1.17
N ILE A 228 -10.96 13.95 -1.97
CA ILE A 228 -9.91 12.95 -2.22
C ILE A 228 -8.57 13.66 -2.34
N VAL A 229 -7.51 13.05 -1.86
CA VAL A 229 -6.15 13.63 -2.00
C VAL A 229 -5.74 13.59 -3.47
N ALA A 230 -5.48 14.77 -4.04
CA ALA A 230 -4.93 14.92 -5.38
C ALA A 230 -3.40 15.02 -5.37
N GLU A 231 -2.84 15.71 -4.37
CA GLU A 231 -1.40 15.91 -4.24
C GLU A 231 -0.98 15.94 -2.77
N ILE A 232 0.25 15.50 -2.50
CA ILE A 232 0.96 15.72 -1.24
C ILE A 232 2.27 16.44 -1.59
N LEU A 233 2.36 17.70 -1.22
CA LEU A 233 3.48 18.57 -1.58
C LEU A 233 4.43 18.72 -0.41
N PRO A 234 5.76 18.54 -0.61
CA PRO A 234 6.74 18.80 0.44
C PRO A 234 6.78 20.30 0.77
N LYS A 235 6.85 20.63 2.05
CA LYS A 235 7.03 21.97 2.58
C LYS A 235 8.11 21.98 3.67
N GLU A 236 8.63 23.14 4.00
CA GLU A 236 9.46 23.31 5.17
C GLU A 236 8.68 22.96 6.44
N GLY A 237 9.19 22.01 7.22
CA GLY A 237 8.57 21.53 8.46
C GLY A 237 7.31 20.65 8.27
N GLY A 238 6.98 20.21 7.05
CA GLY A 238 5.83 19.35 6.85
C GLY A 238 5.49 19.04 5.40
N VAL A 239 4.22 18.70 5.20
CA VAL A 239 3.63 18.53 3.86
C VAL A 239 2.31 19.29 3.78
N GLU A 240 1.90 19.62 2.57
CA GLU A 240 0.59 20.15 2.27
C GLU A 240 -0.22 19.10 1.51
N LEU A 241 -1.35 18.69 2.08
CA LEU A 241 -2.35 17.87 1.40
C LEU A 241 -3.24 18.77 0.56
N VAL A 242 -3.38 18.47 -0.71
CA VAL A 242 -4.27 19.18 -1.64
C VAL A 242 -5.35 18.20 -2.09
N SER A 243 -6.62 18.55 -1.87
CA SER A 243 -7.73 17.74 -2.36
C SER A 243 -8.09 18.07 -3.82
N GLN A 244 -8.81 17.19 -4.48
CA GLN A 244 -9.31 17.43 -5.83
C GLN A 244 -10.27 18.64 -5.88
N SER A 245 -11.03 18.88 -4.81
CA SER A 245 -11.89 20.07 -4.64
C SER A 245 -11.10 21.37 -4.36
N GLY A 246 -9.77 21.31 -4.24
CA GLY A 246 -8.89 22.46 -4.00
C GLY A 246 -8.73 22.85 -2.52
N VAL A 247 -9.26 22.07 -1.58
CA VAL A 247 -9.03 22.28 -0.15
C VAL A 247 -7.59 21.90 0.19
N ARG A 248 -6.90 22.72 0.97
CA ARG A 248 -5.50 22.53 1.38
C ARG A 248 -5.39 22.36 2.88
N VAL A 249 -4.56 21.44 3.33
CA VAL A 249 -4.29 21.18 4.74
C VAL A 249 -2.80 20.96 4.96
N GLU A 250 -2.20 21.77 5.83
CA GLU A 250 -0.81 21.61 6.24
C GLU A 250 -0.70 20.57 7.36
N VAL A 251 0.26 19.67 7.22
CA VAL A 251 0.52 18.60 8.20
C VAL A 251 1.98 18.67 8.64
N PRO A 252 2.25 19.05 9.89
CA PRO A 252 3.59 19.07 10.45
C PRO A 252 4.19 17.66 10.49
N LEU A 253 5.33 17.47 9.85
CA LEU A 253 6.12 16.24 9.88
C LEU A 253 7.51 16.46 9.26
N GLU A 254 8.44 15.54 9.51
CA GLU A 254 9.79 15.53 8.96
C GLU A 254 9.86 14.58 7.75
N TRP A 255 9.44 15.03 6.56
CA TRP A 255 9.47 14.17 5.37
C TRP A 255 10.92 13.82 4.95
N GLU A 256 11.90 14.63 5.32
CA GLU A 256 13.33 14.39 5.12
C GLU A 256 13.85 13.17 5.91
N PHE A 257 13.05 12.64 6.83
CA PHE A 257 13.35 11.38 7.50
C PHE A 257 13.50 10.20 6.52
N LEU A 258 12.83 10.22 5.39
CA LEU A 258 12.86 9.16 4.39
C LEU A 258 14.26 8.96 3.73
#